data_59c2f321fec390284feda3dc90197b4d
#
_entry.id   59c2f321fec390284feda3dc90197b4d
#
_cell.length_a   1.000
_cell.length_b   1.000
_cell.length_c   1.000
_cell.angle_alpha   90.00
_cell.angle_beta   90.00
_cell.angle_gamma   90.00
#
_symmetry.space_group_name_H-M   'P 1'
#
loop_
_entity.id
_entity.type
_entity.pdbx_description
1 polymer ?
#
loop_
_entity_poly.entity_id
_entity_poly.type
_entity_poly.pdbx_seq_one_letter_code
_entity_poly.pdbx_strand_id
1 'polypeptide(L)'
;MTHIINPRALIVVLSLSALLLGGCSGVLGVDPREHANEAIVEANESIAAHNQLFEQARDTYADVKEQIEAGEDPSGERDRITQAKTTLEEARGNLGDARESLAGVQDLDVNRTIKRYARLLSEAMDAQLAAEAKEVEFYDLLEEDPALENNREQALKLLEDVGAGYEKAEKTYAEAQELADSNPKVIEAAPEGGNAPESG
;
A
#
# COMPACT_ATOMS: atom_id res chain seq x y z
N MET A 1 -13.06 25.02 18.09
CA MET A 1 -13.78 23.77 18.36
C MET A 1 -13.00 22.69 17.65
N THR A 2 -12.10 22.07 18.38
CA THR A 2 -11.12 21.09 17.88
C THR A 2 -11.74 19.71 18.01
N HIS A 3 -12.04 19.05 16.88
CA HIS A 3 -12.43 17.66 16.86
C HIS A 3 -11.17 16.79 17.01
N ILE A 4 -11.02 16.24 18.22
CA ILE A 4 -10.03 15.19 18.51
C ILE A 4 -10.56 13.89 17.91
N ILE A 5 -9.94 13.43 16.82
CA ILE A 5 -10.20 12.12 16.24
C ILE A 5 -9.37 11.10 17.03
N ASN A 6 -10.05 10.17 17.63
CA ASN A 6 -9.50 9.14 18.51
C ASN A 6 -8.98 7.96 17.67
N PRO A 7 -7.67 7.67 17.62
CA PRO A 7 -7.12 6.56 16.85
C PRO A 7 -7.15 5.27 17.69
N ARG A 8 -8.28 4.59 17.73
CA ARG A 8 -8.29 3.19 18.16
C ARG A 8 -8.58 2.32 16.96
N ALA A 9 -7.49 1.98 16.26
CA ALA A 9 -7.48 1.02 15.17
C ALA A 9 -7.96 -0.35 15.66
N LEU A 10 -8.91 -0.87 14.94
CA LEU A 10 -9.44 -2.22 15.07
C LEU A 10 -8.43 -3.16 14.41
N ILE A 11 -7.70 -3.94 15.23
CA ILE A 11 -6.87 -5.04 14.73
C ILE A 11 -7.82 -6.15 14.30
N VAL A 12 -8.03 -6.30 13.00
CA VAL A 12 -8.74 -7.46 12.44
C VAL A 12 -7.71 -8.56 12.20
N VAL A 13 -7.72 -9.56 13.11
CA VAL A 13 -6.95 -10.79 12.93
C VAL A 13 -7.65 -11.62 11.86
N LEU A 14 -7.03 -11.72 10.68
CA LEU A 14 -7.47 -12.62 9.61
C LEU A 14 -7.15 -14.06 9.99
N SER A 15 -8.16 -14.84 10.34
CA SER A 15 -8.07 -16.29 10.47
C SER A 15 -8.12 -16.93 9.08
N LEU A 16 -6.96 -17.36 8.62
CA LEU A 16 -6.78 -18.12 7.39
C LEU A 16 -7.37 -19.53 7.56
N SER A 17 -8.55 -19.77 7.02
CA SER A 17 -9.14 -21.10 6.92
C SER A 17 -8.77 -21.70 5.57
N ALA A 18 -7.68 -22.46 5.52
CA ALA A 18 -7.30 -23.27 4.37
C ALA A 18 -8.30 -24.43 4.20
N LEU A 19 -9.21 -24.34 3.26
CA LEU A 19 -10.01 -25.45 2.77
C LEU A 19 -9.27 -26.13 1.61
N LEU A 20 -8.50 -27.17 1.96
CA LEU A 20 -7.97 -28.15 1.00
C LEU A 20 -9.14 -29.00 0.48
N LEU A 21 -9.67 -28.67 -0.68
CA LEU A 21 -10.50 -29.58 -1.47
C LEU A 21 -9.63 -30.19 -2.56
N GLY A 22 -9.15 -31.39 -2.27
CA GLY A 22 -8.47 -32.23 -3.23
C GLY A 22 -9.40 -32.63 -4.38
N GLY A 23 -8.97 -32.34 -5.61
CA GLY A 23 -9.56 -32.83 -6.85
C GLY A 23 -8.46 -33.37 -7.75
N CYS A 24 -8.49 -34.65 -8.00
CA CYS A 24 -7.49 -35.44 -8.74
C CYS A 24 -7.36 -35.09 -10.22
N SER A 25 -6.13 -34.94 -10.66
CA SER A 25 -5.52 -35.55 -11.85
C SER A 25 -6.02 -35.18 -13.23
N GLY A 26 -5.15 -34.51 -13.95
CA GLY A 26 -5.08 -34.53 -15.40
C GLY A 26 -3.88 -33.78 -15.90
N VAL A 27 -2.77 -34.48 -16.11
CA VAL A 27 -1.68 -34.19 -17.06
C VAL A 27 -1.36 -32.70 -17.32
N LEU A 28 -0.35 -32.16 -16.57
CA LEU A 28 0.59 -31.10 -17.02
C LEU A 28 0.01 -29.82 -17.65
N GLY A 29 -0.90 -29.17 -16.98
CA GLY A 29 -1.25 -27.79 -17.25
C GLY A 29 -1.92 -27.22 -16.00
N VAL A 30 -1.25 -26.31 -15.31
CA VAL A 30 -1.91 -25.55 -14.23
C VAL A 30 -3.11 -24.84 -14.85
N ASP A 31 -4.28 -24.94 -14.21
CA ASP A 31 -5.48 -24.24 -14.67
C ASP A 31 -5.17 -22.72 -14.71
N PRO A 32 -5.32 -22.05 -15.85
CA PRO A 32 -5.04 -20.61 -15.94
C PRO A 32 -5.79 -19.78 -14.88
N ARG A 33 -6.97 -20.22 -14.45
CA ARG A 33 -7.75 -19.56 -13.40
C ARG A 33 -7.11 -19.76 -12.03
N GLU A 34 -6.64 -20.99 -11.72
CA GLU A 34 -5.92 -21.29 -10.50
C GLU A 34 -4.65 -20.42 -10.40
N HIS A 35 -3.87 -20.37 -11.47
CA HIS A 35 -2.68 -19.52 -11.54
C HIS A 35 -2.99 -18.01 -11.35
N ALA A 36 -4.06 -17.51 -11.94
CA ALA A 36 -4.47 -16.13 -11.73
C ALA A 36 -4.90 -15.86 -10.28
N ASN A 37 -5.62 -16.80 -9.65
CA ASN A 37 -6.02 -16.69 -8.25
C ASN A 37 -4.80 -16.73 -7.32
N GLU A 38 -3.83 -17.61 -7.55
CA GLU A 38 -2.57 -17.66 -6.81
C GLU A 38 -1.84 -16.31 -6.89
N ALA A 39 -1.67 -15.75 -8.08
CA ALA A 39 -1.05 -14.44 -8.30
C ALA A 39 -1.77 -13.31 -7.54
N ILE A 40 -3.09 -13.34 -7.50
CA ILE A 40 -3.90 -12.35 -6.75
C ILE A 40 -3.73 -12.55 -5.24
N VAL A 41 -3.67 -13.79 -4.74
CA VAL A 41 -3.43 -14.09 -3.31
C VAL A 41 -2.04 -13.58 -2.90
N GLU A 42 -1.00 -13.92 -3.66
CA GLU A 42 0.37 -13.45 -3.40
C GLU A 42 0.46 -11.92 -3.40
N ALA A 43 -0.19 -11.26 -4.37
CA ALA A 43 -0.24 -9.81 -4.40
C ALA A 43 -0.93 -9.23 -3.16
N ASN A 44 -2.04 -9.82 -2.71
CA ASN A 44 -2.75 -9.36 -1.51
C ASN A 44 -1.92 -9.57 -0.23
N GLU A 45 -1.15 -10.66 -0.12
CA GLU A 45 -0.23 -10.89 1.00
C GLU A 45 0.89 -9.83 1.02
N SER A 46 1.46 -9.52 -0.14
CA SER A 46 2.49 -8.48 -0.26
C SER A 46 1.93 -7.08 0.01
N ILE A 47 0.71 -6.77 -0.43
CA ILE A 47 0.01 -5.51 -0.08
C ILE A 47 -0.22 -5.43 1.44
N ALA A 48 -0.60 -6.53 2.10
CA ALA A 48 -0.79 -6.54 3.55
C ALA A 48 0.53 -6.30 4.30
N ALA A 49 1.63 -6.89 3.84
CA ALA A 49 2.97 -6.64 4.38
C ALA A 49 3.41 -5.19 4.17
N HIS A 50 3.17 -4.64 2.97
CA HIS A 50 3.38 -3.22 2.68
C HIS A 50 2.64 -2.33 3.68
N ASN A 51 1.33 -2.54 3.85
CA ASN A 51 0.48 -1.69 4.70
C ASN A 51 0.98 -1.66 6.15
N GLN A 52 1.45 -2.80 6.67
CA GLN A 52 2.01 -2.87 8.03
C GLN A 52 3.26 -1.99 8.19
N LEU A 53 4.19 -2.06 7.24
CA LEU A 53 5.41 -1.24 7.27
C LEU A 53 5.11 0.22 7.00
N PHE A 54 4.18 0.50 6.10
CA PHE A 54 3.75 1.85 5.78
C PHE A 54 3.15 2.56 7.00
N GLU A 55 2.24 1.90 7.75
CA GLU A 55 1.72 2.43 9.02
C GLU A 55 2.85 2.68 10.02
N GLN A 56 3.79 1.74 10.17
CA GLN A 56 4.93 1.90 11.07
C GLN A 56 5.81 3.11 10.69
N ALA A 57 6.05 3.34 9.41
CA ALA A 57 6.80 4.51 8.94
C ALA A 57 6.07 5.82 9.27
N ARG A 58 4.76 5.85 9.05
CA ARG A 58 3.91 7.02 9.35
C ARG A 58 3.80 7.31 10.84
N ASP A 59 3.65 6.29 11.68
CA ASP A 59 3.64 6.44 13.13
C ASP A 59 4.97 7.02 13.62
N THR A 60 6.10 6.49 13.12
CA THR A 60 7.43 7.01 13.46
C THR A 60 7.56 8.49 13.08
N TYR A 61 7.08 8.88 11.88
CA TYR A 61 7.12 10.27 11.46
C TYR A 61 6.16 11.16 12.25
N ALA A 62 4.96 10.66 12.59
CA ALA A 62 3.99 11.40 13.40
C ALA A 62 4.55 11.74 14.77
N ASP A 63 5.25 10.79 15.41
CA ASP A 63 5.95 11.02 16.68
C ASP A 63 7.06 12.08 16.54
N VAL A 64 7.85 12.03 15.47
CA VAL A 64 8.90 13.05 15.19
C VAL A 64 8.26 14.43 15.07
N LYS A 65 7.18 14.53 14.29
CA LYS A 65 6.44 15.80 14.12
C LYS A 65 5.92 16.33 15.45
N GLU A 66 5.32 15.47 16.30
CA GLU A 66 4.81 15.88 17.62
C GLU A 66 5.93 16.43 18.50
N GLN A 67 7.13 15.81 18.52
CA GLN A 67 8.27 16.28 19.31
C GLN A 67 8.80 17.64 18.81
N ILE A 68 8.90 17.81 17.50
CA ILE A 68 9.28 19.11 16.92
C ILE A 68 8.24 20.20 17.26
N GLU A 69 6.96 19.90 17.17
CA GLU A 69 5.88 20.83 17.55
C GLU A 69 5.87 21.15 19.06
N ALA A 70 6.34 20.23 19.92
CA ALA A 70 6.53 20.44 21.33
C ALA A 70 7.76 21.31 21.67
N GLY A 71 8.59 21.62 20.68
CA GLY A 71 9.77 22.48 20.84
C GLY A 71 11.07 21.72 21.11
N GLU A 72 11.10 20.42 20.85
CA GLU A 72 12.33 19.63 20.85
C GLU A 72 13.26 20.08 19.70
N ASP A 73 14.56 19.82 19.87
CA ASP A 73 15.55 20.15 18.83
C ASP A 73 15.38 19.24 17.61
N PRO A 74 14.97 19.77 16.44
CA PRO A 74 14.75 18.96 15.26
C PRO A 74 15.97 18.14 14.83
N SER A 75 17.18 18.60 15.14
CA SER A 75 18.42 17.90 14.80
C SER A 75 18.59 16.58 15.58
N GLY A 76 17.94 16.44 16.73
CA GLY A 76 17.89 15.20 17.51
C GLY A 76 17.03 14.10 16.89
N GLU A 77 16.12 14.46 15.98
CA GLU A 77 15.16 13.55 15.36
C GLU A 77 15.63 12.89 14.06
N ARG A 78 16.84 13.22 13.58
CA ARG A 78 17.36 12.70 12.30
C ARG A 78 17.35 11.19 12.20
N ASP A 79 17.78 10.49 13.24
CA ASP A 79 17.84 9.02 13.23
C ASP A 79 16.44 8.41 13.06
N ARG A 80 15.42 9.04 13.65
CA ARG A 80 14.03 8.61 13.52
C ARG A 80 13.45 8.93 12.15
N ILE A 81 13.79 10.06 11.56
CA ILE A 81 13.45 10.41 10.18
C ILE A 81 14.07 9.38 9.23
N THR A 82 15.35 9.05 9.41
CA THR A 82 16.03 7.99 8.63
C THR A 82 15.35 6.63 8.82
N GLN A 83 14.91 6.31 10.04
CA GLN A 83 14.17 5.08 10.31
C GLN A 83 12.83 5.06 9.56
N ALA A 84 12.03 6.13 9.63
CA ALA A 84 10.76 6.23 8.92
C ALA A 84 10.95 6.06 7.40
N LYS A 85 11.96 6.74 6.82
CA LYS A 85 12.33 6.60 5.41
C LYS A 85 12.69 5.16 5.05
N THR A 86 13.58 4.53 5.81
CA THR A 86 14.02 3.14 5.54
C THR A 86 12.84 2.17 5.61
N THR A 87 11.97 2.32 6.59
CA THR A 87 10.76 1.49 6.72
C THR A 87 9.80 1.70 5.54
N LEU A 88 9.65 2.94 5.06
CA LEU A 88 8.85 3.22 3.86
C LEU A 88 9.47 2.60 2.60
N GLU A 89 10.80 2.65 2.44
CA GLU A 89 11.49 2.01 1.32
C GLU A 89 11.31 0.49 1.33
N GLU A 90 11.33 -0.14 2.49
CA GLU A 90 11.03 -1.58 2.65
C GLU A 90 9.56 -1.88 2.30
N ALA A 91 8.62 -1.05 2.76
CA ALA A 91 7.21 -1.16 2.38
C ALA A 91 7.04 -1.12 0.86
N ARG A 92 7.68 -0.17 0.18
CA ARG A 92 7.68 -0.04 -1.28
C ARG A 92 8.20 -1.28 -1.99
N GLY A 93 9.17 -1.98 -1.40
CA GLY A 93 9.63 -3.29 -1.90
C GLY A 93 8.49 -4.30 -1.99
N ASN A 94 7.73 -4.47 -0.91
CA ASN A 94 6.58 -5.38 -0.87
C ASN A 94 5.50 -5.00 -1.92
N LEU A 95 5.26 -3.71 -2.13
CA LEU A 95 4.31 -3.27 -3.14
C LEU A 95 4.81 -3.54 -4.57
N GLY A 96 6.13 -3.47 -4.77
CA GLY A 96 6.79 -3.89 -6.00
C GLY A 96 6.60 -5.38 -6.29
N ASP A 97 6.77 -6.22 -5.27
CA ASP A 97 6.57 -7.68 -5.35
C ASP A 97 5.10 -8.02 -5.68
N ALA A 98 4.14 -7.35 -5.02
CA ALA A 98 2.72 -7.49 -5.32
C ALA A 98 2.41 -7.20 -6.80
N ARG A 99 2.98 -6.14 -7.33
CA ARG A 99 2.82 -5.76 -8.74
C ARG A 99 3.44 -6.79 -9.70
N GLU A 100 4.60 -7.35 -9.34
CA GLU A 100 5.27 -8.39 -10.12
C GLU A 100 4.42 -9.66 -10.16
N SER A 101 3.84 -10.10 -9.05
CA SER A 101 2.94 -11.25 -8.98
C SER A 101 1.75 -11.10 -9.95
N LEU A 102 1.21 -9.91 -10.13
CA LEU A 102 0.08 -9.66 -11.04
C LEU A 102 0.48 -9.54 -12.51
N ALA A 103 1.75 -9.34 -12.84
CA ALA A 103 2.18 -9.02 -14.21
C ALA A 103 1.78 -10.09 -15.23
N GLY A 104 1.87 -11.38 -14.83
CA GLY A 104 1.53 -12.53 -15.69
C GLY A 104 0.05 -12.74 -15.95
N VAL A 105 -0.85 -12.18 -15.12
CA VAL A 105 -2.30 -12.44 -15.20
C VAL A 105 -2.91 -11.98 -16.55
N GLN A 106 -2.33 -10.93 -17.14
CA GLN A 106 -2.83 -10.40 -18.41
C GLN A 106 -2.66 -11.37 -19.59
N ASP A 107 -1.66 -12.25 -19.54
CA ASP A 107 -1.33 -13.20 -20.61
C ASP A 107 -2.07 -14.54 -20.45
N LEU A 108 -2.66 -14.82 -19.29
CA LEU A 108 -3.42 -16.04 -19.03
C LEU A 108 -4.74 -16.07 -19.83
N ASP A 109 -5.20 -17.26 -20.19
CA ASP A 109 -6.54 -17.46 -20.78
C ASP A 109 -7.62 -17.54 -19.71
N VAL A 110 -7.91 -16.39 -19.08
CA VAL A 110 -8.89 -16.26 -17.99
C VAL A 110 -9.97 -15.22 -18.33
N ASN A 111 -10.99 -15.18 -17.47
CA ASN A 111 -12.09 -14.22 -17.59
C ASN A 111 -11.58 -12.76 -17.65
N ARG A 112 -12.19 -11.96 -18.52
CA ARG A 112 -11.86 -10.53 -18.66
C ARG A 112 -12.02 -9.74 -17.37
N THR A 113 -12.93 -10.17 -16.49
CA THR A 113 -13.12 -9.54 -15.16
C THR A 113 -11.91 -9.73 -14.28
N ILE A 114 -11.30 -10.93 -14.26
CA ILE A 114 -10.05 -11.21 -13.51
C ILE A 114 -8.92 -10.34 -14.06
N LYS A 115 -8.74 -10.29 -15.38
CA LYS A 115 -7.72 -9.42 -16.00
C LYS A 115 -7.93 -7.95 -15.67
N ARG A 116 -9.18 -7.47 -15.70
CA ARG A 116 -9.50 -6.09 -15.32
C ARG A 116 -9.19 -5.81 -13.85
N TYR A 117 -9.51 -6.73 -12.96
CA TYR A 117 -9.22 -6.61 -11.53
C TYR A 117 -7.70 -6.52 -11.28
N ALA A 118 -6.92 -7.46 -11.80
CA ALA A 118 -5.46 -7.45 -11.69
C ALA A 118 -4.84 -6.17 -12.27
N ARG A 119 -5.38 -5.65 -13.38
CA ARG A 119 -4.93 -4.39 -13.97
C ARG A 119 -5.23 -3.19 -13.07
N LEU A 120 -6.43 -3.11 -12.49
CA LEU A 120 -6.79 -2.03 -11.57
C LEU A 120 -5.91 -2.04 -10.32
N LEU A 121 -5.64 -3.23 -9.74
CA LEU A 121 -4.69 -3.35 -8.63
C LEU A 121 -3.29 -2.85 -9.03
N SER A 122 -2.79 -3.26 -10.20
CA SER A 122 -1.47 -2.81 -10.67
C SER A 122 -1.43 -1.30 -10.90
N GLU A 123 -2.47 -0.70 -11.47
CA GLU A 123 -2.58 0.75 -11.69
C GLU A 123 -2.65 1.52 -10.35
N ALA A 124 -3.33 0.98 -9.35
CA ALA A 124 -3.39 1.55 -8.00
C ALA A 124 -2.02 1.52 -7.32
N MET A 125 -1.34 0.36 -7.36
CA MET A 125 0.03 0.22 -6.83
C MET A 125 1.04 1.13 -7.54
N ASP A 126 0.94 1.30 -8.87
CA ASP A 126 1.80 2.23 -9.59
C ASP A 126 1.61 3.68 -9.12
N ALA A 127 0.36 4.09 -8.86
CA ALA A 127 0.06 5.42 -8.33
C ALA A 127 0.59 5.59 -6.90
N GLN A 128 0.42 4.57 -6.05
CA GLN A 128 0.90 4.55 -4.68
C GLN A 128 2.43 4.60 -4.62
N LEU A 129 3.13 3.74 -5.37
CA LEU A 129 4.61 3.75 -5.46
C LEU A 129 5.16 5.09 -5.93
N ALA A 130 4.44 5.78 -6.83
CA ALA A 130 4.83 7.12 -7.27
C ALA A 130 4.65 8.18 -6.17
N ALA A 131 3.59 8.08 -5.35
CA ALA A 131 3.37 8.95 -4.19
C ALA A 131 4.44 8.72 -3.12
N GLU A 132 4.70 7.46 -2.77
CA GLU A 132 5.72 7.08 -1.79
C GLU A 132 7.14 7.46 -2.22
N ALA A 133 7.42 7.47 -3.54
CA ALA A 133 8.70 8.00 -4.04
C ALA A 133 8.86 9.49 -3.69
N LYS A 134 7.78 10.28 -3.75
CA LYS A 134 7.79 11.68 -3.33
C LYS A 134 7.87 11.84 -1.81
N GLU A 135 7.29 10.92 -1.06
CA GLU A 135 7.41 10.89 0.38
C GLU A 135 8.85 10.57 0.82
N VAL A 136 9.55 9.67 0.12
CA VAL A 136 10.99 9.44 0.33
C VAL A 136 11.80 10.72 0.04
N GLU A 137 11.53 11.42 -1.08
CA GLU A 137 12.17 12.71 -1.37
C GLU A 137 11.90 13.76 -0.26
N PHE A 138 10.72 13.73 0.35
CA PHE A 138 10.39 14.59 1.50
C PHE A 138 11.21 14.21 2.74
N TYR A 139 11.37 12.92 3.04
CA TYR A 139 12.25 12.49 4.14
C TYR A 139 13.71 12.84 3.89
N ASP A 140 14.20 12.80 2.64
CA ASP A 140 15.54 13.26 2.29
C ASP A 140 15.72 14.75 2.66
N LEU A 141 14.74 15.60 2.38
CA LEU A 141 14.79 17.01 2.80
C LEU A 141 14.81 17.18 4.31
N LEU A 142 14.05 16.36 5.04
CA LEU A 142 14.06 16.41 6.52
C LEU A 142 15.37 15.88 7.11
N GLU A 143 16.03 14.91 6.50
CA GLU A 143 17.37 14.47 6.92
C GLU A 143 18.42 15.58 6.76
N GLU A 144 18.31 16.38 5.69
CA GLU A 144 19.22 17.49 5.44
C GLU A 144 18.93 18.70 6.31
N ASP A 145 17.64 19.08 6.45
CA ASP A 145 17.13 20.27 7.14
C ASP A 145 15.89 19.92 7.95
N PRO A 146 16.03 19.31 9.14
CA PRO A 146 14.90 18.86 9.95
C PRO A 146 13.91 19.96 10.36
N ALA A 147 14.39 21.21 10.43
CA ALA A 147 13.56 22.38 10.73
C ALA A 147 12.89 22.99 9.47
N LEU A 148 13.24 22.50 8.27
CA LEU A 148 12.81 23.03 6.97
C LEU A 148 13.03 24.56 6.83
N GLU A 149 14.13 25.08 7.39
CA GLU A 149 14.41 26.52 7.34
C GLU A 149 14.64 26.99 5.91
N ASN A 150 15.31 26.18 5.08
CA ASN A 150 15.68 26.52 3.71
C ASN A 150 14.81 25.82 2.65
N ASN A 151 14.18 24.69 3.00
CA ASN A 151 13.54 23.79 2.04
C ASN A 151 12.00 23.76 2.18
N ARG A 152 11.40 24.67 2.95
CA ARG A 152 9.97 24.65 3.28
C ARG A 152 9.04 24.62 2.07
N GLU A 153 9.33 25.44 1.06
CA GLU A 153 8.49 25.51 -0.15
C GLU A 153 8.54 24.20 -0.93
N GLN A 154 9.73 23.62 -1.06
CA GLN A 154 9.91 22.31 -1.71
C GLN A 154 9.22 21.19 -0.94
N ALA A 155 9.33 21.18 0.40
CA ALA A 155 8.67 20.21 1.26
C ALA A 155 7.15 20.28 1.13
N LEU A 156 6.55 21.47 1.15
CA LEU A 156 5.12 21.67 0.97
C LEU A 156 4.64 21.17 -0.39
N LYS A 157 5.41 21.42 -1.45
CA LYS A 157 5.08 20.91 -2.79
C LYS A 157 5.14 19.39 -2.85
N LEU A 158 6.16 18.78 -2.25
CA LEU A 158 6.24 17.31 -2.18
C LEU A 158 5.04 16.71 -1.44
N LEU A 159 4.64 17.30 -0.31
CA LEU A 159 3.46 16.84 0.45
C LEU A 159 2.15 16.98 -0.36
N GLU A 160 2.00 18.05 -1.16
CA GLU A 160 0.87 18.20 -2.08
C GLU A 160 0.87 17.10 -3.15
N ASP A 161 2.03 16.84 -3.77
CA ASP A 161 2.20 15.79 -4.78
C ASP A 161 1.96 14.39 -4.19
N VAL A 162 2.41 14.13 -2.95
CA VAL A 162 2.16 12.91 -2.18
C VAL A 162 0.65 12.72 -1.98
N GLY A 163 -0.04 13.76 -1.47
CA GLY A 163 -1.49 13.70 -1.23
C GLY A 163 -2.27 13.40 -2.50
N ALA A 164 -1.96 14.08 -3.61
CA ALA A 164 -2.61 13.85 -4.89
C ALA A 164 -2.36 12.42 -5.44
N GLY A 165 -1.15 11.88 -5.20
CA GLY A 165 -0.80 10.52 -5.58
C GLY A 165 -1.58 9.47 -4.80
N TYR A 166 -1.70 9.61 -3.49
CA TYR A 166 -2.50 8.71 -2.65
C TYR A 166 -3.99 8.77 -2.98
N GLU A 167 -4.57 9.96 -3.20
CA GLU A 167 -5.97 10.11 -3.64
C GLU A 167 -6.23 9.33 -4.94
N LYS A 168 -5.30 9.39 -5.89
CA LYS A 168 -5.39 8.62 -7.13
C LYS A 168 -5.32 7.13 -6.88
N ALA A 169 -4.41 6.65 -6.03
CA ALA A 169 -4.28 5.25 -5.68
C ALA A 169 -5.55 4.73 -5.00
N GLU A 170 -6.04 5.43 -3.98
CA GLU A 170 -7.28 5.12 -3.25
C GLU A 170 -8.47 4.95 -4.17
N LYS A 171 -8.68 5.91 -5.08
CA LYS A 171 -9.76 5.83 -6.07
C LYS A 171 -9.65 4.58 -6.92
N THR A 172 -8.44 4.21 -7.37
CA THR A 172 -8.25 3.05 -8.23
C THR A 172 -8.41 1.74 -7.46
N TYR A 173 -7.96 1.68 -6.20
CA TYR A 173 -8.25 0.55 -5.29
C TYR A 173 -9.76 0.39 -5.05
N ALA A 174 -10.49 1.49 -4.83
CA ALA A 174 -11.94 1.46 -4.67
C ALA A 174 -12.65 0.92 -5.95
N GLU A 175 -12.18 1.29 -7.14
CA GLU A 175 -12.70 0.73 -8.40
C GLU A 175 -12.42 -0.79 -8.53
N ALA A 176 -11.26 -1.26 -8.07
CA ALA A 176 -10.93 -2.68 -8.03
C ALA A 176 -11.84 -3.42 -7.05
N GLN A 177 -12.04 -2.88 -5.85
CA GLN A 177 -12.92 -3.45 -4.83
C GLN A 177 -14.38 -3.52 -5.32
N GLU A 178 -14.92 -2.46 -5.91
CA GLU A 178 -16.27 -2.46 -6.49
C GLU A 178 -16.43 -3.54 -7.56
N LEU A 179 -15.39 -3.75 -8.38
CA LEU A 179 -15.40 -4.80 -9.38
C LEU A 179 -15.42 -6.20 -8.74
N ALA A 180 -14.67 -6.41 -7.67
CA ALA A 180 -14.65 -7.67 -6.91
C ALA A 180 -16.01 -7.94 -6.25
N ASP A 181 -16.57 -6.98 -5.55
CA ASP A 181 -17.86 -7.06 -4.86
C ASP A 181 -19.03 -7.36 -5.83
N SER A 182 -18.93 -6.79 -7.03
CA SER A 182 -19.92 -7.05 -8.10
C SER A 182 -19.75 -8.42 -8.76
N ASN A 183 -18.63 -9.10 -8.57
CA ASN A 183 -18.27 -10.36 -9.22
C ASN A 183 -17.69 -11.42 -8.27
N PRO A 184 -18.30 -11.69 -7.10
CA PRO A 184 -17.69 -12.52 -6.05
C PRO A 184 -17.44 -13.97 -6.46
N LYS A 185 -18.15 -14.49 -7.48
CA LYS A 185 -17.92 -15.83 -8.02
C LYS A 185 -16.75 -15.92 -9.01
N VAL A 186 -16.27 -14.78 -9.49
CA VAL A 186 -15.21 -14.68 -10.47
C VAL A 186 -13.89 -14.29 -9.80
N ILE A 187 -13.96 -13.42 -8.81
CA ILE A 187 -12.82 -12.89 -8.05
C ILE A 187 -12.94 -13.44 -6.61
N GLU A 188 -12.49 -14.67 -6.42
CA GLU A 188 -12.57 -15.37 -5.12
C GLU A 188 -11.43 -14.96 -4.15
N ALA A 189 -10.35 -14.40 -4.68
CA ALA A 189 -9.16 -14.02 -3.92
C ALA A 189 -9.15 -12.54 -3.47
N ALA A 190 -10.24 -11.78 -3.71
CA ALA A 190 -10.33 -10.42 -3.22
C ALA A 190 -10.40 -10.42 -1.69
N PRO A 191 -9.58 -9.62 -0.98
CA PRO A 191 -9.69 -9.49 0.47
C PRO A 191 -11.05 -8.90 0.83
N GLU A 192 -11.73 -9.47 1.82
CA GLU A 192 -12.93 -8.84 2.39
C GLU A 192 -12.50 -7.54 3.09
N GLY A 193 -12.78 -6.41 2.45
CA GLY A 193 -12.59 -5.08 3.02
C GLY A 193 -11.15 -4.58 3.05
N GLY A 194 -10.45 -4.56 1.92
CA GLY A 194 -9.16 -3.90 1.79
C GLY A 194 -9.31 -2.39 2.06
N ASN A 195 -8.90 -1.95 3.24
CA ASN A 195 -8.81 -0.53 3.55
C ASN A 195 -7.70 0.07 2.69
N ALA A 196 -8.08 0.91 1.74
CA ALA A 196 -7.16 1.89 1.21
C ALA A 196 -6.56 2.68 2.40
N PRO A 197 -5.27 3.05 2.37
CA PRO A 197 -4.69 3.86 3.43
C PRO A 197 -5.47 5.18 3.53
N GLU A 198 -6.13 5.41 4.68
CA GLU A 198 -6.80 6.67 4.92
C GLU A 198 -5.75 7.79 4.90
N SER A 199 -5.89 8.71 3.95
CA SER A 199 -5.12 9.93 3.88
C SER A 199 -5.46 10.82 5.07
N GLY A 200 -4.67 10.74 6.14
CA GLY A 200 -4.80 11.56 7.36
C GLY A 200 -3.83 12.74 7.37
#